data_98e111a3e0af32589010bbdd61b9f30b
#
_entry.id   98e111a3e0af32589010bbdd61b9f30b
#
_cell.length_a   1.000
_cell.length_b   1.000
_cell.length_c   1.000
_cell.angle_alpha   90.00
_cell.angle_beta   90.00
_cell.angle_gamma   90.00
#
_symmetry.space_group_name_H-M   'P 1'
#
loop_
_entity.id
_entity.type
_entity.pdbx_description
1 polymer ?
#
loop_
_entity_poly.entity_id
_entity_poly.type
_entity_poly.pdbx_seq_one_letter_code
_entity_poly.pdbx_strand_id
1 'polypeptide(L)'
;MKTSAITATLGAVHATNALLTIRNNDCAFFTHNLTLAENTKILNTTYHAPHTVNITSGQQNIYNSHGFCEVDATVSYGRNSTLHFSVYLPDALPYNGRFMAVGNGGMAGVLDKTALMQQLNSGFASAAGDAGHLASLNNDGSGAPDTYIPYLHNPEEVQAWIHDAIALFVPSSKDLIEAYYNKTAAYSYYSGCSTGGAQGFALAQHHPELFDGIIAGCPGNWYSHLALSFLWNARHAAENTLAYLPQTALNFTGQAVLEACDAQDGVKDGVIENPLECNFSIDSLACNATQISRNNNTIICLTPDQIAAAKAIYDGPRDSETGEQ
;
A
#
# COMPACT_ATOMS: atom_id res chain seq x y z
N MET A 1 27.11 29.46 55.34
CA MET A 1 26.09 28.62 54.74
C MET A 1 25.64 29.23 53.42
N LYS A 2 26.37 29.01 52.31
CA LYS A 2 25.96 29.30 50.90
C LYS A 2 27.03 28.74 49.97
N THR A 3 27.01 27.42 49.77
CA THR A 3 27.80 26.77 48.72
C THR A 3 27.21 25.36 48.49
N SER A 4 26.09 25.25 47.78
CA SER A 4 25.56 23.96 47.35
C SER A 4 24.45 24.06 46.28
N ALA A 5 24.49 25.02 45.37
CA ALA A 5 23.43 25.13 44.33
C ALA A 5 23.94 25.24 42.88
N ILE A 6 25.24 25.18 42.61
CA ILE A 6 25.77 25.40 41.23
C ILE A 6 26.24 24.11 40.53
N THR A 7 26.39 23.00 41.25
CA THR A 7 26.94 21.78 40.66
C THR A 7 25.91 20.84 39.99
N ALA A 8 24.63 21.04 40.23
CA ALA A 8 23.58 20.12 39.69
C ALA A 8 23.12 20.44 38.27
N THR A 9 23.22 21.71 37.84
CA THR A 9 22.74 22.14 36.52
C THR A 9 23.72 21.87 35.36
N LEU A 10 25.01 21.85 35.61
CA LEU A 10 26.02 21.53 34.59
C LEU A 10 26.09 20.03 34.25
N GLY A 11 25.78 19.17 35.23
CA GLY A 11 25.77 17.70 35.01
C GLY A 11 24.62 17.23 34.11
N ALA A 12 23.45 17.87 34.18
CA ALA A 12 22.28 17.50 33.40
C ALA A 12 22.42 17.88 31.91
N VAL A 13 23.02 19.03 31.62
CA VAL A 13 23.25 19.49 30.23
C VAL A 13 24.32 18.64 29.52
N HIS A 14 25.37 18.22 30.26
CA HIS A 14 26.40 17.36 29.70
C HIS A 14 25.88 15.90 29.50
N ALA A 15 25.01 15.41 30.36
CA ALA A 15 24.43 14.06 30.22
C ALA A 15 23.45 13.98 29.03
N THR A 16 22.66 15.02 28.78
CA THR A 16 21.74 15.07 27.62
C THR A 16 22.50 15.20 26.31
N ASN A 17 23.56 15.99 26.24
CA ASN A 17 24.39 16.11 25.04
C ASN A 17 25.23 14.82 24.79
N ALA A 18 25.72 14.17 25.84
CA ALA A 18 26.41 12.91 25.71
C ALA A 18 25.49 11.76 25.21
N LEU A 19 24.24 11.71 25.69
CA LEU A 19 23.25 10.76 25.22
C LEU A 19 22.86 11.01 23.75
N LEU A 20 22.70 12.26 23.31
CA LEU A 20 22.42 12.59 21.92
C LEU A 20 23.61 12.29 21.00
N THR A 21 24.83 12.50 21.47
CA THR A 21 26.06 12.21 20.71
C THR A 21 26.31 10.71 20.55
N ILE A 22 26.02 9.93 21.58
CA ILE A 22 26.15 8.47 21.55
C ILE A 22 25.19 7.87 20.52
N ARG A 23 23.96 8.38 20.36
CA ARG A 23 22.94 7.82 19.46
C ARG A 23 23.18 8.10 17.98
N ASN A 24 23.71 9.27 17.60
CA ASN A 24 24.14 9.52 16.23
C ASN A 24 25.29 8.58 15.82
N ASN A 25 26.18 8.27 16.75
CA ASN A 25 27.24 7.28 16.53
C ASN A 25 26.68 5.85 16.47
N ASP A 26 25.65 5.52 17.27
CA ASP A 26 25.07 4.19 17.29
C ASP A 26 24.42 3.84 15.93
N CYS A 27 23.67 4.78 15.27
CA CYS A 27 23.07 4.55 13.95
C CYS A 27 24.12 4.28 12.87
N ALA A 28 25.29 4.92 12.95
CA ALA A 28 26.34 4.74 11.95
C ALA A 28 27.14 3.44 12.14
N PHE A 29 27.18 2.89 13.34
CA PHE A 29 28.13 1.84 13.69
C PHE A 29 27.52 0.53 14.20
N PHE A 30 26.24 0.49 14.61
CA PHE A 30 25.62 -0.71 15.18
C PHE A 30 25.60 -1.89 14.20
N THR A 31 25.62 -1.61 12.90
CA THR A 31 25.63 -2.64 11.84
C THR A 31 27.01 -3.22 11.58
N HIS A 32 28.07 -2.67 12.16
CA HIS A 32 29.42 -3.20 12.02
C HIS A 32 29.51 -4.56 12.72
N ASN A 33 29.91 -5.58 11.99
CA ASN A 33 30.00 -6.98 12.45
C ASN A 33 28.65 -7.67 12.76
N LEU A 34 27.53 -7.08 12.29
CA LEU A 34 26.22 -7.72 12.40
C LEU A 34 26.10 -8.84 11.36
N THR A 35 25.70 -10.02 11.83
CA THR A 35 25.31 -11.12 10.94
C THR A 35 23.78 -11.06 10.79
N LEU A 36 23.33 -10.79 9.58
CA LEU A 36 21.92 -10.79 9.23
C LEU A 36 21.48 -12.14 8.66
N ALA A 37 20.19 -12.31 8.47
CA ALA A 37 19.64 -13.44 7.73
C ALA A 37 20.34 -13.59 6.37
N GLU A 38 20.42 -14.82 5.88
CA GLU A 38 21.15 -15.19 4.67
C GLU A 38 20.75 -14.31 3.48
N ASN A 39 21.73 -13.95 2.65
CA ASN A 39 21.55 -13.12 1.44
C ASN A 39 21.12 -11.65 1.67
N THR A 40 21.17 -11.15 2.89
CA THR A 40 20.86 -9.74 3.19
C THR A 40 22.12 -8.89 3.18
N LYS A 41 22.04 -7.71 2.56
CA LYS A 41 23.11 -6.72 2.49
C LYS A 41 22.59 -5.35 2.90
N ILE A 42 23.21 -4.73 3.90
CA ILE A 42 22.98 -3.33 4.26
C ILE A 42 23.63 -2.43 3.19
N LEU A 43 22.87 -1.48 2.69
CA LEU A 43 23.32 -0.51 1.71
C LEU A 43 23.76 0.78 2.39
N ASN A 44 22.96 1.27 3.34
CA ASN A 44 23.19 2.52 4.03
C ASN A 44 22.52 2.53 5.42
N THR A 45 23.07 3.39 6.30
CA THR A 45 22.43 3.75 7.58
C THR A 45 22.47 5.27 7.73
N THR A 46 21.32 5.87 8.06
CA THR A 46 21.20 7.33 8.18
C THR A 46 20.40 7.70 9.41
N TYR A 47 20.96 8.55 10.28
CA TYR A 47 20.21 9.11 11.39
C TYR A 47 19.46 10.37 10.96
N HIS A 48 18.17 10.42 11.30
CA HIS A 48 17.30 11.56 11.08
C HIS A 48 16.88 12.16 12.42
N ALA A 49 17.16 13.43 12.63
CA ALA A 49 16.70 14.15 13.84
C ALA A 49 15.16 14.38 13.76
N PRO A 50 14.48 14.62 14.90
CA PRO A 50 13.06 14.95 14.89
C PRO A 50 12.72 16.09 13.93
N HIS A 51 11.63 15.96 13.17
CA HIS A 51 11.10 16.96 12.23
C HIS A 51 12.02 17.32 11.05
N THR A 52 12.97 16.45 10.68
CA THR A 52 13.88 16.67 9.55
C THR A 52 13.47 15.95 8.27
N VAL A 53 12.61 14.95 8.37
CA VAL A 53 12.10 14.20 7.22
C VAL A 53 10.62 14.56 7.02
N ASN A 54 10.27 14.90 5.78
CA ASN A 54 8.89 15.16 5.35
C ASN A 54 8.51 14.22 4.22
N ILE A 55 7.39 13.51 4.39
CA ILE A 55 6.80 12.68 3.34
C ILE A 55 5.48 13.31 2.92
N THR A 56 5.37 13.62 1.64
CA THR A 56 4.15 14.16 1.04
C THR A 56 3.32 13.04 0.44
N SER A 57 2.09 12.89 0.91
CA SER A 57 1.12 11.94 0.38
C SER A 57 -0.18 12.69 0.03
N GLY A 58 -0.44 12.88 -1.26
CA GLY A 58 -1.52 13.74 -1.73
C GLY A 58 -1.34 15.18 -1.25
N GLN A 59 -2.29 15.70 -0.48
CA GLN A 59 -2.22 17.05 0.10
C GLN A 59 -1.69 17.07 1.54
N GLN A 60 -1.28 15.94 2.09
CA GLN A 60 -0.81 15.84 3.47
C GLN A 60 0.72 15.73 3.53
N ASN A 61 1.31 16.42 4.49
CA ASN A 61 2.72 16.31 4.85
C ASN A 61 2.83 15.60 6.19
N ILE A 62 3.62 14.54 6.23
CA ILE A 62 3.87 13.75 7.44
C ILE A 62 5.35 13.89 7.80
N TYR A 63 5.61 14.49 8.95
CA TYR A 63 6.96 14.65 9.49
C TYR A 63 7.27 13.56 10.51
N ASN A 64 8.55 13.21 10.64
CA ASN A 64 8.99 12.37 11.75
C ASN A 64 8.87 13.13 13.07
N SER A 65 8.02 12.66 13.97
CA SER A 65 7.84 13.25 15.31
C SER A 65 9.04 12.95 16.23
N HIS A 66 9.77 11.89 15.94
CA HIS A 66 10.89 11.38 16.72
C HIS A 66 12.15 11.27 15.86
N GLY A 67 13.32 11.31 16.50
CA GLY A 67 14.55 10.91 15.84
C GLY A 67 14.54 9.41 15.56
N PHE A 68 15.16 8.99 14.47
CA PHE A 68 15.24 7.59 14.08
C PHE A 68 16.47 7.27 13.24
N CYS A 69 16.87 6.01 13.27
CA CYS A 69 17.85 5.45 12.36
C CYS A 69 17.11 4.76 11.20
N GLU A 70 17.36 5.20 9.97
CA GLU A 70 16.93 4.53 8.75
C GLU A 70 18.03 3.58 8.30
N VAL A 71 17.68 2.33 8.08
CA VAL A 71 18.56 1.30 7.50
C VAL A 71 17.98 0.89 6.17
N ASP A 72 18.71 1.16 5.09
CA ASP A 72 18.39 0.68 3.76
C ASP A 72 19.17 -0.60 3.48
N ALA A 73 18.48 -1.62 3.01
CA ALA A 73 19.07 -2.92 2.77
C ALA A 73 18.42 -3.63 1.57
N THR A 74 19.08 -4.69 1.14
CA THR A 74 18.55 -5.61 0.12
C THR A 74 18.63 -7.04 0.61
N VAL A 75 17.70 -7.88 0.14
CA VAL A 75 17.77 -9.32 0.24
C VAL A 75 17.71 -9.92 -1.16
N SER A 76 18.68 -10.79 -1.48
CA SER A 76 18.69 -11.55 -2.73
C SER A 76 17.89 -12.82 -2.56
N TYR A 77 17.05 -13.15 -3.55
CA TYR A 77 16.21 -14.34 -3.52
C TYR A 77 16.12 -14.98 -4.91
N GLY A 78 15.63 -16.21 -4.97
CA GLY A 78 15.57 -16.92 -6.23
C GLY A 78 16.95 -17.04 -6.90
N ARG A 79 16.97 -16.94 -8.22
CA ARG A 79 18.23 -17.06 -8.99
C ARG A 79 19.00 -15.74 -9.07
N ASN A 80 18.31 -14.62 -9.35
CA ASN A 80 18.94 -13.31 -9.56
C ASN A 80 18.04 -12.15 -9.12
N SER A 81 16.97 -12.39 -8.40
CA SER A 81 16.05 -11.36 -7.98
C SER A 81 16.50 -10.70 -6.67
N THR A 82 16.17 -9.45 -6.49
CA THR A 82 16.56 -8.65 -5.32
C THR A 82 15.40 -7.83 -4.83
N LEU A 83 15.14 -7.87 -3.54
CA LEU A 83 14.15 -7.04 -2.86
C LEU A 83 14.88 -5.94 -2.09
N HIS A 84 14.45 -4.67 -2.24
CA HIS A 84 14.90 -3.56 -1.43
C HIS A 84 13.92 -3.32 -0.28
N PHE A 85 14.46 -3.04 0.90
CA PHE A 85 13.65 -2.70 2.06
C PHE A 85 14.34 -1.66 2.93
N SER A 86 13.55 -0.93 3.70
CA SER A 86 14.04 0.00 4.72
C SER A 86 13.45 -0.34 6.08
N VAL A 87 14.27 -0.16 7.12
CA VAL A 87 13.87 -0.31 8.52
C VAL A 87 14.04 1.03 9.21
N TYR A 88 12.97 1.52 9.85
CA TYR A 88 12.96 2.73 10.65
C TYR A 88 13.00 2.36 12.13
N LEU A 89 14.07 2.75 12.80
CA LEU A 89 14.34 2.45 14.20
C LEU A 89 14.23 3.73 15.02
N PRO A 90 13.10 4.01 15.70
CA PRO A 90 12.93 5.22 16.50
C PRO A 90 13.96 5.27 17.64
N ASP A 91 14.24 6.48 18.14
CA ASP A 91 15.03 6.64 19.35
C ASP A 91 14.45 5.84 20.52
N ALA A 92 15.31 5.40 21.46
CA ALA A 92 14.92 4.44 22.47
C ALA A 92 13.79 4.91 23.41
N LEU A 93 13.60 6.22 23.62
CA LEU A 93 12.53 6.73 24.49
C LEU A 93 11.14 6.64 23.85
N PRO A 94 10.91 7.00 22.55
CA PRO A 94 9.63 6.78 21.88
C PRO A 94 9.40 5.32 21.48
N TYR A 95 10.43 4.49 21.38
CA TYR A 95 10.28 3.09 21.01
C TYR A 95 9.41 2.32 22.01
N ASN A 96 8.31 1.77 21.52
CA ASN A 96 7.31 1.07 22.34
C ASN A 96 7.61 -0.43 22.55
N GLY A 97 8.75 -0.93 22.09
CA GLY A 97 9.15 -2.34 22.20
C GLY A 97 8.49 -3.26 21.17
N ARG A 98 7.88 -2.72 20.12
CA ARG A 98 7.15 -3.51 19.11
C ARG A 98 7.67 -3.24 17.71
N PHE A 99 7.50 -4.25 16.85
CA PHE A 99 7.81 -4.19 15.42
C PHE A 99 6.52 -4.16 14.59
N MET A 100 6.52 -3.38 13.50
CA MET A 100 5.46 -3.35 12.51
C MET A 100 6.05 -3.47 11.10
N ALA A 101 5.78 -4.56 10.40
CA ALA A 101 5.99 -4.63 8.96
C ALA A 101 4.76 -4.09 8.23
N VAL A 102 4.98 -3.32 7.16
CA VAL A 102 3.91 -2.76 6.35
C VAL A 102 3.94 -3.33 4.94
N GLY A 103 2.75 -3.58 4.40
CA GLY A 103 2.57 -4.14 3.07
C GLY A 103 2.57 -3.10 1.96
N ASN A 104 2.42 -3.59 0.74
CA ASN A 104 2.42 -2.77 -0.47
C ASN A 104 1.00 -2.44 -0.95
N GLY A 105 0.90 -1.43 -1.81
CA GLY A 105 -0.30 -1.12 -2.57
C GLY A 105 -0.14 -1.42 -4.06
N GLY A 106 -1.24 -1.67 -4.77
CA GLY A 106 -1.26 -1.82 -6.22
C GLY A 106 -0.32 -2.92 -6.72
N MET A 107 0.46 -2.59 -7.74
CA MET A 107 1.45 -3.50 -8.32
C MET A 107 2.78 -3.52 -7.57
N ALA A 108 2.87 -2.86 -6.41
CA ALA A 108 4.08 -2.70 -5.59
C ALA A 108 5.26 -2.00 -6.32
N GLY A 109 6.48 -2.40 -6.04
CA GLY A 109 7.67 -1.84 -6.70
C GLY A 109 8.21 -0.57 -6.04
N VAL A 110 7.64 -0.17 -4.90
CA VAL A 110 8.08 0.97 -4.08
C VAL A 110 7.84 0.67 -2.60
N LEU A 111 8.64 1.30 -1.75
CA LEU A 111 8.43 1.26 -0.30
C LEU A 111 7.29 2.21 0.09
N ASP A 112 6.36 1.78 0.92
CA ASP A 112 5.36 2.68 1.50
C ASP A 112 5.97 3.50 2.65
N LYS A 113 6.67 4.57 2.26
CA LYS A 113 7.30 5.51 3.22
C LYS A 113 6.27 6.23 4.08
N THR A 114 5.04 6.40 3.58
CA THR A 114 3.94 7.01 4.35
C THR A 114 3.55 6.13 5.53
N ALA A 115 3.30 4.85 5.27
CA ALA A 115 3.01 3.88 6.30
C ALA A 115 4.19 3.71 7.28
N LEU A 116 5.43 3.62 6.79
CA LEU A 116 6.62 3.59 7.64
C LEU A 116 6.66 4.76 8.62
N MET A 117 6.44 5.99 8.13
CA MET A 117 6.46 7.20 8.96
C MET A 117 5.32 7.23 9.99
N GLN A 118 4.14 6.75 9.64
CA GLN A 118 3.00 6.66 10.56
C GLN A 118 3.30 5.68 11.70
N GLN A 119 3.90 4.53 11.39
CA GLN A 119 4.28 3.54 12.40
C GLN A 119 5.42 4.05 13.29
N LEU A 120 6.43 4.69 12.69
CA LEU A 120 7.50 5.37 13.43
C LEU A 120 6.93 6.38 14.44
N ASN A 121 6.03 7.25 14.00
CA ASN A 121 5.40 8.27 14.85
C ASN A 121 4.54 7.67 15.97
N SER A 122 4.08 6.45 15.79
CA SER A 122 3.38 5.65 16.81
C SER A 122 4.34 4.87 17.73
N GLY A 123 5.65 5.07 17.57
CA GLY A 123 6.70 4.46 18.39
C GLY A 123 7.08 3.03 18.02
N PHE A 124 6.62 2.50 16.89
CA PHE A 124 7.07 1.19 16.41
C PHE A 124 8.43 1.28 15.70
N ALA A 125 9.28 0.28 15.87
CA ALA A 125 10.24 -0.05 14.84
C ALA A 125 9.45 -0.57 13.63
N SER A 126 9.70 -0.05 12.44
CA SER A 126 8.88 -0.39 11.26
C SER A 126 9.73 -0.76 10.05
N ALA A 127 9.21 -1.62 9.19
CA ALA A 127 9.89 -2.02 7.95
C ALA A 127 8.91 -2.13 6.78
N ALA A 128 9.39 -1.80 5.58
CA ALA A 128 8.70 -1.97 4.31
C ALA A 128 9.67 -2.39 3.21
N GLY A 129 9.19 -3.17 2.26
CA GLY A 129 9.95 -3.57 1.07
C GLY A 129 9.24 -3.18 -0.23
N ASP A 130 9.95 -3.30 -1.36
CA ASP A 130 9.43 -3.02 -2.71
C ASP A 130 8.70 -4.21 -3.36
N ALA A 131 8.56 -5.31 -2.63
CA ALA A 131 8.00 -6.59 -3.08
C ALA A 131 8.85 -7.32 -4.15
N GLY A 132 10.12 -6.98 -4.28
CA GLY A 132 11.09 -7.71 -5.10
C GLY A 132 11.19 -7.24 -6.56
N HIS A 133 10.59 -6.09 -6.89
CA HIS A 133 10.71 -5.48 -8.22
C HIS A 133 10.59 -3.95 -8.12
N LEU A 134 10.98 -3.22 -9.16
CA LEU A 134 10.96 -1.76 -9.17
C LEU A 134 9.77 -1.22 -9.97
N ALA A 135 9.01 -0.30 -9.39
CA ALA A 135 7.89 0.36 -10.06
C ALA A 135 8.32 1.14 -11.32
N SER A 136 9.54 1.67 -11.34
CA SER A 136 10.11 2.36 -12.51
C SER A 136 10.27 1.44 -13.73
N LEU A 137 10.26 0.12 -13.53
CA LEU A 137 10.33 -0.88 -14.59
C LEU A 137 8.95 -1.48 -14.91
N ASN A 138 7.93 -1.20 -14.09
CA ASN A 138 6.63 -1.85 -14.23
C ASN A 138 5.82 -1.28 -15.39
N ASN A 139 5.80 0.05 -15.50
CA ASN A 139 4.95 0.73 -16.48
C ASN A 139 5.38 2.21 -16.53
N ASP A 140 5.43 2.79 -17.71
CA ASP A 140 5.65 4.22 -17.87
C ASP A 140 4.37 5.06 -17.67
N GLY A 141 3.25 4.40 -17.34
CA GLY A 141 1.94 5.05 -17.17
C GLY A 141 1.26 5.46 -18.48
N SER A 142 1.86 5.18 -19.62
CA SER A 142 1.33 5.60 -20.93
C SER A 142 0.10 4.82 -21.38
N GLY A 143 -0.08 3.60 -20.87
CA GLY A 143 -1.08 2.66 -21.38
C GLY A 143 -0.87 2.23 -22.81
N ALA A 144 0.34 2.45 -23.38
CA ALA A 144 0.66 2.09 -24.74
C ALA A 144 0.57 0.57 -24.94
N PRO A 145 0.20 0.11 -26.16
CA PRO A 145 0.30 -1.29 -26.50
C PRO A 145 1.73 -1.79 -26.25
N ASP A 146 1.86 -3.03 -25.78
CA ASP A 146 3.14 -3.69 -25.46
C ASP A 146 3.88 -3.13 -24.22
N THR A 147 3.33 -2.13 -23.52
CA THR A 147 3.80 -1.76 -22.20
C THR A 147 3.34 -2.81 -21.20
N TYR A 148 4.24 -3.66 -20.77
CA TYR A 148 3.93 -4.73 -19.83
C TYR A 148 4.71 -4.55 -18.53
N ILE A 149 4.22 -5.19 -17.50
CA ILE A 149 4.85 -5.20 -16.18
C ILE A 149 5.89 -6.33 -16.15
N PRO A 150 7.21 -6.04 -16.23
CA PRO A 150 8.23 -7.05 -16.49
C PRO A 150 8.26 -8.20 -15.49
N TYR A 151 7.99 -7.92 -14.21
CA TYR A 151 8.02 -8.94 -13.16
C TYR A 151 6.99 -10.07 -13.39
N LEU A 152 5.89 -9.81 -14.10
CA LEU A 152 4.89 -10.83 -14.43
C LEU A 152 5.45 -11.94 -15.33
N HIS A 153 6.58 -11.72 -15.98
CA HIS A 153 7.29 -12.72 -16.78
C HIS A 153 8.35 -13.48 -15.99
N ASN A 154 8.58 -13.12 -14.72
CA ASN A 154 9.50 -13.82 -13.82
C ASN A 154 8.71 -14.53 -12.72
N PRO A 155 8.59 -15.87 -12.74
CA PRO A 155 7.81 -16.60 -11.73
C PRO A 155 8.28 -16.35 -10.28
N GLU A 156 9.58 -16.10 -10.07
CA GLU A 156 10.13 -15.82 -8.75
C GLU A 156 9.65 -14.45 -8.22
N GLU A 157 9.59 -13.43 -9.09
CA GLU A 157 9.09 -12.11 -8.73
C GLU A 157 7.56 -12.08 -8.56
N VAL A 158 6.83 -12.87 -9.36
CA VAL A 158 5.38 -13.07 -9.18
C VAL A 158 5.10 -13.72 -7.82
N GLN A 159 5.86 -14.76 -7.47
CA GLN A 159 5.76 -15.42 -6.18
C GLN A 159 6.09 -14.43 -5.04
N ALA A 160 7.18 -13.68 -5.15
CA ALA A 160 7.58 -12.70 -4.17
C ALA A 160 6.52 -11.61 -3.97
N TRP A 161 5.92 -11.10 -5.04
CA TRP A 161 4.98 -9.98 -4.99
C TRP A 161 3.87 -10.14 -3.93
N ILE A 162 3.24 -11.30 -3.84
CA ILE A 162 2.16 -11.57 -2.89
C ILE A 162 2.62 -12.47 -1.74
N HIS A 163 3.32 -13.56 -2.03
CA HIS A 163 3.52 -14.63 -1.05
C HIS A 163 4.73 -14.40 -0.15
N ASP A 164 5.86 -13.96 -0.72
CA ASP A 164 7.13 -14.02 0.01
C ASP A 164 7.71 -12.65 0.35
N ALA A 165 7.23 -11.56 -0.31
CA ALA A 165 7.83 -10.23 -0.19
C ALA A 165 8.11 -9.80 1.26
N ILE A 166 7.14 -9.97 2.13
CA ILE A 166 7.25 -9.56 3.53
C ILE A 166 8.14 -10.55 4.30
N ALA A 167 7.98 -11.85 4.05
CA ALA A 167 8.76 -12.90 4.72
C ALA A 167 10.26 -12.80 4.40
N LEU A 168 10.63 -12.29 3.22
CA LEU A 168 12.02 -12.13 2.80
C LEU A 168 12.80 -11.14 3.66
N PHE A 169 12.21 -10.00 4.04
CA PHE A 169 12.93 -8.96 4.79
C PHE A 169 12.69 -8.95 6.30
N VAL A 170 11.62 -9.57 6.77
CA VAL A 170 11.24 -9.54 8.20
C VAL A 170 12.29 -10.17 9.12
N PRO A 171 12.90 -11.32 8.79
CA PRO A 171 13.96 -11.89 9.65
C PRO A 171 15.11 -10.90 9.88
N SER A 172 15.67 -10.33 8.81
CA SER A 172 16.75 -9.34 8.92
C SER A 172 16.30 -8.05 9.60
N SER A 173 15.03 -7.64 9.45
CA SER A 173 14.49 -6.50 10.18
C SER A 173 14.46 -6.75 11.69
N LYS A 174 14.13 -7.97 12.12
CA LYS A 174 14.17 -8.37 13.54
C LYS A 174 15.60 -8.41 14.08
N ASP A 175 16.57 -8.90 13.30
CA ASP A 175 17.98 -8.90 13.66
C ASP A 175 18.51 -7.46 13.84
N LEU A 176 18.12 -6.53 12.94
CA LEU A 176 18.46 -5.11 13.04
C LEU A 176 17.87 -4.45 14.30
N ILE A 177 16.62 -4.78 14.64
CA ILE A 177 15.95 -4.28 15.85
C ILE A 177 16.70 -4.79 17.10
N GLU A 178 17.00 -6.07 17.16
CA GLU A 178 17.72 -6.66 18.29
C GLU A 178 19.10 -6.02 18.45
N ALA A 179 19.84 -5.86 17.35
CA ALA A 179 21.15 -5.22 17.39
C ALA A 179 21.11 -3.76 17.84
N TYR A 180 20.12 -3.00 17.39
CA TYR A 180 20.00 -1.57 17.69
C TYR A 180 19.58 -1.29 19.13
N TYR A 181 18.61 -2.07 19.66
CA TYR A 181 18.09 -1.89 21.02
C TYR A 181 18.73 -2.84 22.05
N ASN A 182 19.59 -3.74 21.62
CA ASN A 182 20.12 -4.85 22.44
C ASN A 182 18.99 -5.67 23.10
N LYS A 183 17.88 -5.80 22.37
CA LYS A 183 16.67 -6.51 22.81
C LYS A 183 15.78 -6.80 21.62
N THR A 184 15.22 -8.01 21.56
CA THR A 184 14.18 -8.38 20.60
C THR A 184 12.90 -7.55 20.78
N ALA A 185 12.14 -7.36 19.72
CA ALA A 185 10.79 -6.80 19.83
C ALA A 185 9.91 -7.73 20.67
N ALA A 186 9.13 -7.17 21.60
CA ALA A 186 8.23 -7.94 22.44
C ALA A 186 7.08 -8.57 21.64
N TYR A 187 6.64 -7.86 20.61
CA TYR A 187 5.61 -8.30 19.67
C TYR A 187 5.93 -7.80 18.27
N SER A 188 5.57 -8.60 17.28
CA SER A 188 5.73 -8.30 15.86
C SER A 188 4.36 -8.30 15.19
N TYR A 189 4.04 -7.25 14.47
CA TYR A 189 2.78 -7.09 13.77
C TYR A 189 3.00 -6.83 12.28
N TYR A 190 1.99 -7.16 11.51
CA TYR A 190 1.87 -6.80 10.10
C TYR A 190 0.61 -5.98 9.86
N SER A 191 0.70 -4.98 8.97
CA SER A 191 -0.46 -4.22 8.49
C SER A 191 -0.33 -3.95 6.99
N GLY A 192 -1.36 -4.29 6.24
CA GLY A 192 -1.43 -4.03 4.81
C GLY A 192 -2.86 -3.98 4.30
N CYS A 193 -3.10 -3.18 3.25
CA CYS A 193 -4.40 -3.02 2.60
C CYS A 193 -4.25 -3.30 1.10
N SER A 194 -5.33 -3.71 0.42
CA SER A 194 -5.34 -4.05 -0.99
C SER A 194 -4.36 -5.20 -1.32
N THR A 195 -3.33 -5.00 -2.12
CA THR A 195 -2.22 -5.97 -2.29
C THR A 195 -1.61 -6.35 -0.95
N GLY A 196 -1.38 -5.37 -0.06
CA GLY A 196 -0.91 -5.63 1.31
C GLY A 196 -1.89 -6.47 2.13
N GLY A 197 -3.18 -6.37 1.88
CA GLY A 197 -4.17 -7.27 2.46
C GLY A 197 -4.00 -8.70 1.97
N ALA A 198 -3.78 -8.92 0.66
CA ALA A 198 -3.46 -10.23 0.10
C ALA A 198 -2.14 -10.80 0.66
N GLN A 199 -1.10 -9.98 0.77
CA GLN A 199 0.15 -10.34 1.44
C GLN A 199 -0.09 -10.76 2.90
N GLY A 200 -1.00 -10.08 3.63
CA GLY A 200 -1.39 -10.45 4.98
C GLY A 200 -2.03 -11.83 5.07
N PHE A 201 -2.90 -12.19 4.13
CA PHE A 201 -3.46 -13.55 4.04
C PHE A 201 -2.39 -14.58 3.70
N ALA A 202 -1.48 -14.27 2.76
CA ALA A 202 -0.36 -15.15 2.43
C ALA A 202 0.55 -15.38 3.64
N LEU A 203 0.87 -14.33 4.42
CA LEU A 203 1.63 -14.45 5.65
C LEU A 203 0.95 -15.34 6.69
N ALA A 204 -0.36 -15.15 6.90
CA ALA A 204 -1.11 -15.98 7.84
C ALA A 204 -1.13 -17.46 7.43
N GLN A 205 -1.09 -17.74 6.14
CA GLN A 205 -1.12 -19.10 5.59
C GLN A 205 0.27 -19.75 5.54
N HIS A 206 1.30 -19.01 5.11
CA HIS A 206 2.60 -19.59 4.78
C HIS A 206 3.69 -19.27 5.80
N HIS A 207 3.57 -18.16 6.55
CA HIS A 207 4.57 -17.66 7.49
C HIS A 207 3.96 -17.18 8.82
N PRO A 208 3.04 -17.96 9.44
CA PRO A 208 2.33 -17.52 10.65
C PRO A 208 3.27 -17.27 11.85
N GLU A 209 4.46 -17.86 11.84
CA GLU A 209 5.47 -17.72 12.89
C GLU A 209 6.15 -16.35 12.91
N LEU A 210 6.02 -15.56 11.85
CA LEU A 210 6.70 -14.27 11.76
C LEU A 210 6.02 -13.17 12.58
N PHE A 211 4.73 -13.30 12.90
CA PHE A 211 3.94 -12.24 13.49
C PHE A 211 3.02 -12.73 14.61
N ASP A 212 2.87 -11.90 15.65
CA ASP A 212 1.89 -12.09 16.72
C ASP A 212 0.49 -11.62 16.31
N GLY A 213 0.38 -10.77 15.29
CA GLY A 213 -0.88 -10.29 14.75
C GLY A 213 -0.74 -9.71 13.35
N ILE A 214 -1.77 -9.96 12.53
CA ILE A 214 -1.83 -9.56 11.13
C ILE A 214 -3.11 -8.77 10.88
N ILE A 215 -2.99 -7.55 10.34
CA ILE A 215 -4.10 -6.74 9.87
C ILE A 215 -4.09 -6.78 8.34
N ALA A 216 -4.99 -7.57 7.77
CA ALA A 216 -5.19 -7.73 6.34
C ALA A 216 -6.42 -6.92 5.90
N GLY A 217 -6.24 -5.63 5.61
CA GLY A 217 -7.30 -4.72 5.20
C GLY A 217 -7.65 -4.86 3.72
N CYS A 218 -8.94 -4.75 3.38
CA CYS A 218 -9.45 -4.70 2.00
C CYS A 218 -8.67 -5.58 1.00
N PRO A 219 -8.46 -6.88 1.29
CA PRO A 219 -7.50 -7.71 0.57
C PRO A 219 -7.90 -7.93 -0.88
N GLY A 220 -6.92 -7.78 -1.80
CA GLY A 220 -7.04 -8.20 -3.20
C GLY A 220 -6.95 -9.71 -3.33
N ASN A 221 -7.89 -10.43 -2.76
CA ASN A 221 -7.94 -11.89 -2.89
C ASN A 221 -8.37 -12.29 -4.30
N TRP A 222 -7.97 -13.47 -4.74
CA TRP A 222 -8.31 -13.99 -6.05
C TRP A 222 -7.88 -13.08 -7.20
N TYR A 223 -6.60 -12.74 -7.24
CA TYR A 223 -6.01 -11.80 -8.18
C TYR A 223 -6.28 -12.11 -9.66
N SER A 224 -6.39 -13.39 -10.05
CA SER A 224 -6.71 -13.78 -11.42
C SER A 224 -8.08 -13.23 -11.85
N HIS A 225 -9.08 -13.31 -10.98
CA HIS A 225 -10.42 -12.78 -11.27
C HIS A 225 -10.46 -11.25 -11.19
N LEU A 226 -9.75 -10.66 -10.25
CA LEU A 226 -9.60 -9.21 -10.17
C LEU A 226 -8.99 -8.62 -11.45
N ALA A 227 -7.90 -9.22 -11.94
CA ALA A 227 -7.26 -8.81 -13.18
C ALA A 227 -8.16 -8.99 -14.40
N LEU A 228 -8.89 -10.12 -14.48
CA LEU A 228 -9.87 -10.36 -15.54
C LEU A 228 -11.00 -9.33 -15.51
N SER A 229 -11.49 -8.92 -14.35
CA SER A 229 -12.53 -7.90 -14.24
C SER A 229 -12.05 -6.53 -14.75
N PHE A 230 -10.80 -6.15 -14.46
CA PHE A 230 -10.23 -4.93 -15.01
C PHE A 230 -10.10 -4.98 -16.53
N LEU A 231 -9.61 -6.09 -17.08
CA LEU A 231 -9.52 -6.29 -18.53
C LEU A 231 -10.88 -6.28 -19.20
N TRP A 232 -11.87 -6.91 -18.58
CA TRP A 232 -13.25 -6.92 -19.06
C TRP A 232 -13.81 -5.50 -19.14
N ASN A 233 -13.68 -4.72 -18.06
CA ASN A 233 -14.15 -3.33 -18.02
C ASN A 233 -13.44 -2.47 -19.08
N ALA A 234 -12.11 -2.59 -19.18
CA ALA A 234 -11.33 -1.87 -20.18
C ALA A 234 -11.75 -2.21 -21.61
N ARG A 235 -12.02 -3.50 -21.91
CA ARG A 235 -12.48 -3.93 -23.22
C ARG A 235 -13.82 -3.33 -23.61
N HIS A 236 -14.77 -3.26 -22.67
CA HIS A 236 -16.13 -2.82 -22.94
C HIS A 236 -16.31 -1.30 -22.90
N ALA A 237 -15.43 -0.56 -22.20
CA ALA A 237 -15.48 0.88 -22.09
C ALA A 237 -14.22 1.58 -22.61
N ALA A 238 -13.54 0.99 -23.61
CA ALA A 238 -12.30 1.51 -24.16
C ALA A 238 -12.51 2.92 -24.76
N GLU A 239 -11.55 3.81 -24.50
CA GLU A 239 -11.50 5.14 -25.12
C GLU A 239 -11.46 5.02 -26.66
N ASN A 240 -12.00 6.04 -27.36
CA ASN A 240 -12.09 6.08 -28.81
C ASN A 240 -13.01 5.03 -29.45
N THR A 241 -13.88 4.40 -28.68
CA THR A 241 -14.96 3.54 -29.17
C THR A 241 -16.33 4.21 -29.00
N LEU A 242 -17.35 3.75 -29.72
CA LEU A 242 -18.72 4.20 -29.54
C LEU A 242 -19.30 3.80 -28.17
N ALA A 243 -18.72 2.78 -27.57
CA ALA A 243 -19.09 2.24 -26.25
C ALA A 243 -18.47 3.02 -25.09
N TYR A 244 -17.53 3.95 -25.36
CA TYR A 244 -16.83 4.69 -24.30
C TYR A 244 -17.79 5.39 -23.33
N LEU A 245 -17.60 5.14 -22.05
CA LEU A 245 -18.33 5.74 -20.93
C LEU A 245 -17.45 6.79 -20.26
N PRO A 246 -17.50 8.06 -20.69
CA PRO A 246 -16.74 9.12 -20.03
C PRO A 246 -17.26 9.33 -18.59
N GLN A 247 -16.43 9.94 -17.74
CA GLN A 247 -16.80 10.21 -16.34
C GLN A 247 -18.16 10.91 -16.20
N THR A 248 -18.51 11.76 -17.14
CA THR A 248 -19.84 12.43 -17.17
C THR A 248 -20.99 11.44 -17.38
N ALA A 249 -20.80 10.39 -18.19
CA ALA A 249 -21.80 9.34 -18.39
C ALA A 249 -21.92 8.43 -17.16
N LEU A 250 -20.78 8.12 -16.52
CA LEU A 250 -20.76 7.37 -15.26
C LEU A 250 -21.46 8.14 -14.14
N ASN A 251 -21.19 9.44 -14.00
CA ASN A 251 -21.84 10.30 -13.02
C ASN A 251 -23.37 10.41 -13.28
N PHE A 252 -23.78 10.55 -14.53
CA PHE A 252 -25.20 10.57 -14.92
C PHE A 252 -25.88 9.25 -14.55
N THR A 253 -25.27 8.13 -14.85
CA THR A 253 -25.78 6.80 -14.49
C THR A 253 -25.85 6.63 -12.97
N GLY A 254 -24.78 6.96 -12.24
CA GLY A 254 -24.74 6.87 -10.78
C GLY A 254 -25.83 7.71 -10.10
N GLN A 255 -26.06 8.94 -10.61
CA GLN A 255 -27.14 9.80 -10.11
C GLN A 255 -28.53 9.20 -10.33
N ALA A 256 -28.76 8.61 -11.50
CA ALA A 256 -30.05 7.98 -11.81
C ALA A 256 -30.29 6.71 -10.94
N VAL A 257 -29.24 5.94 -10.64
CA VAL A 257 -29.33 4.80 -9.73
C VAL A 257 -29.66 5.27 -8.30
N LEU A 258 -28.98 6.30 -7.80
CA LEU A 258 -29.30 6.90 -6.49
C LEU A 258 -30.73 7.42 -6.44
N GLU A 259 -31.19 8.14 -7.45
CA GLU A 259 -32.59 8.64 -7.52
C GLU A 259 -33.62 7.50 -7.44
N ALA A 260 -33.31 6.34 -8.00
CA ALA A 260 -34.20 5.20 -8.02
C ALA A 260 -34.17 4.39 -6.72
N CYS A 261 -33.01 4.26 -6.06
CA CYS A 261 -32.80 3.24 -5.03
C CYS A 261 -32.38 3.78 -3.65
N ASP A 262 -31.93 5.05 -3.54
CA ASP A 262 -31.45 5.64 -2.29
C ASP A 262 -32.46 5.55 -1.14
N ALA A 263 -33.74 5.70 -1.42
CA ALA A 263 -34.79 5.66 -0.40
C ALA A 263 -35.31 4.25 -0.04
N GLN A 264 -34.72 3.18 -0.56
CA GLN A 264 -35.22 1.81 -0.37
C GLN A 264 -35.12 1.31 1.08
N ASP A 265 -34.11 1.76 1.81
CA ASP A 265 -33.92 1.48 3.23
C ASP A 265 -34.72 2.38 4.18
N GLY A 266 -35.45 3.37 3.61
CA GLY A 266 -36.25 4.36 4.34
C GLY A 266 -35.50 5.66 4.64
N VAL A 267 -34.23 5.79 4.24
CA VAL A 267 -33.41 7.00 4.38
C VAL A 267 -33.02 7.50 2.99
N LYS A 268 -32.90 8.81 2.83
CA LYS A 268 -32.43 9.42 1.59
C LYS A 268 -31.18 10.24 1.88
N ASP A 269 -30.02 9.57 1.85
CA ASP A 269 -28.74 10.12 2.29
C ASP A 269 -27.60 10.00 1.24
N GLY A 270 -27.92 9.52 0.02
CA GLY A 270 -26.95 9.31 -1.05
C GLY A 270 -26.21 7.99 -0.96
N VAL A 271 -26.68 7.05 -0.12
CA VAL A 271 -26.13 5.71 0.03
C VAL A 271 -27.20 4.67 -0.29
N ILE A 272 -26.86 3.65 -1.05
CA ILE A 272 -27.72 2.47 -1.27
C ILE A 272 -27.17 1.35 -0.41
N GLU A 273 -27.82 1.08 0.73
CA GLU A 273 -27.32 0.11 1.71
C GLU A 273 -27.31 -1.33 1.16
N ASN A 274 -28.33 -1.71 0.39
CA ASN A 274 -28.37 -3.01 -0.27
C ASN A 274 -28.52 -2.88 -1.80
N PRO A 275 -27.38 -2.69 -2.53
CA PRO A 275 -27.43 -2.50 -3.97
C PRO A 275 -27.96 -3.71 -4.76
N LEU A 276 -27.95 -4.92 -4.17
CA LEU A 276 -28.49 -6.13 -4.81
C LEU A 276 -30.03 -6.14 -4.89
N GLU A 277 -30.69 -5.37 -4.04
CA GLU A 277 -32.16 -5.18 -4.07
C GLU A 277 -32.58 -3.99 -4.93
N CYS A 278 -31.62 -3.20 -5.45
CA CYS A 278 -31.91 -2.07 -6.32
C CYS A 278 -32.39 -2.55 -7.69
N ASN A 279 -33.69 -2.42 -7.92
CA ASN A 279 -34.31 -2.82 -9.20
C ASN A 279 -34.26 -1.67 -10.24
N PHE A 280 -33.05 -1.26 -10.61
CA PHE A 280 -32.80 -0.24 -11.61
C PHE A 280 -32.46 -0.86 -12.96
N SER A 281 -33.12 -0.40 -14.04
CA SER A 281 -32.77 -0.79 -15.40
C SER A 281 -32.05 0.33 -16.12
N ILE A 282 -30.82 0.08 -16.57
CA ILE A 282 -30.04 1.06 -17.33
C ILE A 282 -30.68 1.40 -18.69
N ASP A 283 -31.56 0.56 -19.21
CA ASP A 283 -32.33 0.86 -20.44
C ASP A 283 -33.21 2.11 -20.32
N SER A 284 -33.58 2.46 -19.09
CA SER A 284 -34.33 3.70 -18.82
C SER A 284 -33.55 4.95 -19.19
N LEU A 285 -32.23 4.87 -19.30
CA LEU A 285 -31.35 5.97 -19.68
C LEU A 285 -31.06 6.04 -21.19
N ALA A 286 -31.57 5.11 -21.99
CA ALA A 286 -31.32 5.07 -23.42
C ALA A 286 -31.83 6.30 -24.14
N CYS A 287 -31.03 6.84 -25.08
CA CYS A 287 -31.48 7.90 -25.99
C CYS A 287 -32.59 7.38 -26.91
N ASN A 288 -33.65 8.18 -27.10
CA ASN A 288 -34.60 7.90 -28.14
C ASN A 288 -34.09 8.42 -29.51
N ALA A 289 -34.80 8.11 -30.58
CA ALA A 289 -34.36 8.38 -31.95
C ALA A 289 -34.14 9.88 -32.29
N THR A 290 -34.61 10.78 -31.45
CA THR A 290 -34.50 12.24 -31.65
C THR A 290 -33.58 12.94 -30.67
N GLN A 291 -33.09 12.21 -29.67
CA GLN A 291 -32.18 12.76 -28.65
C GLN A 291 -30.72 12.64 -29.11
N ILE A 292 -29.95 13.65 -28.75
CA ILE A 292 -28.48 13.60 -28.81
C ILE A 292 -28.00 13.23 -27.41
N SER A 293 -27.03 12.33 -27.29
CA SER A 293 -26.50 11.89 -26.00
C SER A 293 -25.87 13.00 -25.14
N ARG A 294 -25.68 14.18 -25.72
CA ARG A 294 -25.13 15.38 -25.06
C ARG A 294 -25.94 16.62 -25.40
N ASN A 295 -26.14 17.48 -24.40
CA ASN A 295 -26.63 18.86 -24.57
C ASN A 295 -25.71 19.78 -23.74
N ASN A 296 -25.07 20.77 -24.39
CA ASN A 296 -24.17 21.74 -23.74
C ASN A 296 -23.13 21.08 -22.80
N ASN A 297 -22.43 20.05 -23.25
CA ASN A 297 -21.47 19.22 -22.46
C ASN A 297 -22.08 18.40 -21.33
N THR A 298 -23.40 18.38 -21.16
CA THR A 298 -24.06 17.52 -20.16
C THR A 298 -24.61 16.28 -20.86
N ILE A 299 -24.36 15.11 -20.29
CA ILE A 299 -24.95 13.84 -20.71
C ILE A 299 -26.43 13.87 -20.27
N ILE A 300 -27.34 13.63 -21.20
CA ILE A 300 -28.79 13.59 -20.96
C ILE A 300 -29.42 12.22 -21.24
N CYS A 301 -28.71 11.35 -21.92
CA CYS A 301 -29.06 9.96 -22.20
C CYS A 301 -27.86 9.20 -22.70
N LEU A 302 -27.90 7.86 -22.67
CA LEU A 302 -26.85 6.98 -23.14
C LEU A 302 -27.18 6.43 -24.53
N THR A 303 -26.15 6.31 -25.38
CA THR A 303 -26.29 5.66 -26.71
C THR A 303 -26.54 4.16 -26.54
N PRO A 304 -27.06 3.46 -27.57
CA PRO A 304 -27.18 1.99 -27.51
C PRO A 304 -25.87 1.27 -27.21
N ASP A 305 -24.73 1.73 -27.76
CA ASP A 305 -23.41 1.15 -27.50
C ASP A 305 -22.97 1.37 -26.05
N GLN A 306 -23.25 2.55 -25.46
CA GLN A 306 -22.97 2.84 -24.05
C GLN A 306 -23.86 2.01 -23.11
N ILE A 307 -25.13 1.81 -23.44
CA ILE A 307 -26.02 0.91 -22.70
C ILE A 307 -25.48 -0.53 -22.73
N ALA A 308 -25.09 -1.01 -23.91
CA ALA A 308 -24.51 -2.36 -24.05
C ALA A 308 -23.21 -2.52 -23.24
N ALA A 309 -22.33 -1.51 -23.27
CA ALA A 309 -21.11 -1.50 -22.47
C ALA A 309 -21.39 -1.54 -20.97
N ALA A 310 -22.31 -0.70 -20.49
CA ALA A 310 -22.68 -0.67 -19.09
C ALA A 310 -23.27 -2.01 -18.64
N LYS A 311 -24.16 -2.62 -19.42
CA LYS A 311 -24.70 -3.97 -19.13
C LYS A 311 -23.59 -5.00 -19.05
N ALA A 312 -22.67 -5.01 -20.03
CA ALA A 312 -21.56 -5.97 -20.04
C ALA A 312 -20.66 -5.83 -18.80
N ILE A 313 -20.42 -4.60 -18.32
CA ILE A 313 -19.67 -4.34 -17.09
C ILE A 313 -20.42 -4.91 -15.87
N TYR A 314 -21.72 -4.67 -15.75
CA TYR A 314 -22.53 -5.19 -14.66
C TYR A 314 -22.71 -6.71 -14.70
N ASP A 315 -22.84 -7.29 -15.91
CA ASP A 315 -22.94 -8.74 -16.08
C ASP A 315 -21.61 -9.47 -15.75
N GLY A 316 -20.50 -8.74 -15.80
CA GLY A 316 -19.17 -9.29 -15.53
C GLY A 316 -18.67 -10.27 -16.61
N PRO A 317 -17.42 -10.74 -16.48
CA PRO A 317 -16.86 -11.72 -17.38
C PRO A 317 -17.57 -13.07 -17.25
N ARG A 318 -17.77 -13.74 -18.39
CA ARG A 318 -18.37 -15.06 -18.46
C ARG A 318 -17.47 -16.00 -19.23
N ASP A 319 -17.47 -17.25 -18.83
CA ASP A 319 -16.85 -18.32 -19.59
C ASP A 319 -17.52 -18.42 -20.99
N SER A 320 -16.71 -18.44 -22.03
CA SER A 320 -17.20 -18.42 -23.42
C SER A 320 -17.87 -19.72 -23.86
N GLU A 321 -17.61 -20.83 -23.17
CA GLU A 321 -18.13 -22.16 -23.50
C GLU A 321 -19.35 -22.49 -22.64
N THR A 322 -19.27 -22.23 -21.33
CA THR A 322 -20.33 -22.60 -20.37
C THR A 322 -21.31 -21.45 -20.10
N GLY A 323 -20.93 -20.20 -20.33
CA GLY A 323 -21.73 -19.03 -19.97
C GLY A 323 -21.74 -18.73 -18.47
N GLU A 324 -21.02 -19.49 -17.65
CA GLU A 324 -20.90 -19.27 -16.21
C GLU A 324 -20.10 -17.99 -15.91
N GLN A 325 -20.46 -17.31 -14.81
CA GLN A 325 -19.82 -16.09 -14.32
C GLN A 325 -18.60 -16.42 -13.46
#